data_ac4d3b905aab8d2ff71603433e7409ae
#
_entry.id   ac4d3b905aab8d2ff71603433e7409ae
#
_cell.length_a   1.000
_cell.length_b   1.000
_cell.length_c   1.000
_cell.angle_alpha   90.00
_cell.angle_beta   90.00
_cell.angle_gamma   90.00
#
_symmetry.space_group_name_H-M   'P 1'
#
loop_
_entity.id
_entity.type
_entity.pdbx_description
1 polymer ?
#
loop_
_entity_poly.entity_id
_entity_poly.type
_entity_poly.pdbx_seq_one_letter_code
_entity_poly.pdbx_strand_id
1 'polypeptide(L)'
;MANHFIDFGHEVRREVVASLIGDGIFTQDGAPWKHSRALLRPQLFRKRYSDLSIFREHVDNMIKSMPANGKVDLQPLFFRLTMDSSTAFLFGKSVDSLNSDQAEDAERFTEAFQFAQEYVKKRYQFGRLCWLMNSRKYQSACQTVHDFVDKMSLKAIEARKSRIVPCSGTESTDLLDGLVCETQDQVELRGHLLHLLMAGRDTTATLLSWTM
;
A
#
# COMPACT_ATOMS: atom_id res chain seq x y z
N MET A 1 1.59 -27.54 7.57
CA MET A 1 0.77 -26.41 7.08
C MET A 1 0.31 -26.56 5.63
N ALA A 2 1.19 -26.91 4.68
CA ALA A 2 0.80 -27.00 3.26
C ALA A 2 -0.36 -27.98 2.96
N ASN A 3 -0.51 -29.05 3.72
CA ASN A 3 -1.52 -30.09 3.49
C ASN A 3 -2.88 -29.79 4.17
N HIS A 4 -2.95 -28.79 5.04
CA HIS A 4 -4.14 -28.42 5.81
C HIS A 4 -4.47 -26.94 5.66
N PHE A 5 -4.21 -26.36 4.49
CA PHE A 5 -4.41 -24.94 4.22
C PHE A 5 -5.86 -24.47 4.41
N ILE A 6 -6.83 -25.39 4.20
CA ILE A 6 -8.26 -25.10 4.31
C ILE A 6 -8.69 -24.95 5.78
N ASP A 7 -7.95 -25.56 6.72
CA ASP A 7 -8.28 -25.60 8.15
C ASP A 7 -7.83 -24.33 8.89
N PHE A 8 -7.05 -23.46 8.23
CA PHE A 8 -6.49 -22.25 8.82
C PHE A 8 -7.00 -21.02 8.06
N GLY A 9 -7.78 -20.18 8.75
CA GLY A 9 -8.29 -18.91 8.24
C GLY A 9 -7.61 -17.70 8.89
N HIS A 10 -7.93 -16.51 8.39
CA HIS A 10 -7.43 -15.25 8.93
C HIS A 10 -8.17 -14.78 10.18
N GLU A 11 -9.25 -15.47 10.57
CA GLU A 11 -10.06 -15.26 11.79
C GLU A 11 -10.25 -13.76 12.14
N VAL A 12 -9.78 -13.37 13.34
CA VAL A 12 -9.92 -12.00 13.88
C VAL A 12 -9.17 -10.95 13.05
N ARG A 13 -8.22 -11.37 12.22
CA ARG A 13 -7.40 -10.43 11.43
C ARG A 13 -8.27 -9.54 10.54
N ARG A 14 -9.24 -10.14 9.83
CA ARG A 14 -10.16 -9.39 8.97
C ARG A 14 -10.94 -8.33 9.77
N GLU A 15 -11.48 -8.70 10.94
CA GLU A 15 -12.26 -7.78 11.79
C GLU A 15 -11.43 -6.57 12.24
N VAL A 16 -10.14 -6.79 12.49
CA VAL A 16 -9.23 -5.73 12.98
C VAL A 16 -8.83 -4.77 11.88
N VAL A 17 -8.47 -5.27 10.69
CA VAL A 17 -7.78 -4.46 9.67
C VAL A 17 -8.67 -4.04 8.49
N ALA A 18 -9.80 -4.71 8.22
CA ALA A 18 -10.60 -4.49 7.02
C ALA A 18 -11.15 -3.06 6.91
N SER A 19 -11.36 -2.37 8.03
CA SER A 19 -11.78 -0.96 8.02
C SER A 19 -10.73 -0.04 7.38
N LEU A 20 -9.44 -0.40 7.40
CA LEU A 20 -8.37 0.36 6.76
C LEU A 20 -8.06 -0.17 5.35
N ILE A 21 -7.80 -1.48 5.22
CA ILE A 21 -7.27 -2.04 3.96
C ILE A 21 -8.31 -2.77 3.11
N GLY A 22 -9.54 -2.95 3.61
CA GLY A 22 -10.59 -3.66 2.88
C GLY A 22 -10.37 -5.17 2.79
N ASP A 23 -11.05 -5.78 1.83
CA ASP A 23 -10.88 -7.19 1.48
C ASP A 23 -9.73 -7.36 0.48
N GLY A 24 -8.94 -8.43 0.65
CA GLY A 24 -7.81 -8.75 -0.21
C GLY A 24 -6.96 -9.89 0.35
N ILE A 25 -5.76 -10.05 -0.18
CA ILE A 25 -4.91 -11.22 0.06
C ILE A 25 -4.55 -11.49 1.54
N PHE A 26 -4.64 -10.48 2.42
CA PHE A 26 -4.34 -10.63 3.85
C PHE A 26 -5.58 -10.73 4.75
N THR A 27 -6.79 -10.64 4.17
CA THR A 27 -8.06 -10.63 4.92
C THR A 27 -9.07 -11.64 4.41
N GLN A 28 -8.82 -12.24 3.24
CA GLN A 28 -9.70 -13.21 2.62
C GLN A 28 -9.16 -14.63 2.78
N ASP A 29 -10.08 -15.59 2.80
CA ASP A 29 -9.81 -17.02 2.86
C ASP A 29 -10.48 -17.74 1.67
N GLY A 30 -10.08 -18.99 1.40
CA GLY A 30 -10.73 -19.87 0.43
C GLY A 30 -10.72 -19.35 -1.01
N ALA A 31 -11.88 -19.33 -1.65
CA ALA A 31 -12.03 -18.93 -3.05
C ALA A 31 -11.74 -17.44 -3.31
N PRO A 32 -12.22 -16.49 -2.48
CA PRO A 32 -11.85 -15.07 -2.61
C PRO A 32 -10.34 -14.85 -2.51
N TRP A 33 -9.64 -15.51 -1.59
CA TRP A 33 -8.19 -15.44 -1.51
C TRP A 33 -7.49 -15.96 -2.76
N LYS A 34 -7.97 -17.09 -3.33
CA LYS A 34 -7.43 -17.63 -4.57
C LYS A 34 -7.58 -16.66 -5.73
N HIS A 35 -8.73 -15.97 -5.81
CA HIS A 35 -8.99 -14.94 -6.80
C HIS A 35 -8.02 -13.77 -6.65
N SER A 36 -7.92 -13.16 -5.47
CA SER A 36 -6.99 -12.07 -5.18
C SER A 36 -5.54 -12.45 -5.50
N ARG A 37 -5.12 -13.67 -5.15
CA ARG A 37 -3.79 -14.17 -5.47
C ARG A 37 -3.57 -14.34 -6.97
N ALA A 38 -4.57 -14.81 -7.71
CA ALA A 38 -4.49 -14.98 -9.16
C ALA A 38 -4.34 -13.64 -9.88
N LEU A 39 -5.02 -12.59 -9.42
CA LEU A 39 -4.90 -11.23 -9.95
C LEU A 39 -3.53 -10.61 -9.65
N LEU A 40 -3.04 -10.73 -8.42
CA LEU A 40 -1.82 -10.06 -7.98
C LEU A 40 -0.54 -10.74 -8.48
N ARG A 41 -0.51 -12.08 -8.52
CA ARG A 41 0.70 -12.84 -8.83
C ARG A 41 1.33 -12.47 -10.18
N PRO A 42 0.62 -12.41 -11.33
CA PRO A 42 1.20 -12.03 -12.60
C PRO A 42 1.80 -10.62 -12.57
N GLN A 43 1.14 -9.70 -11.84
CA GLN A 43 1.58 -8.31 -11.75
C GLN A 43 2.90 -8.18 -11.00
N LEU A 44 3.08 -8.95 -9.91
CA LEU A 44 4.28 -8.93 -9.07
C LEU A 44 5.49 -9.65 -9.71
N PHE A 45 5.27 -10.58 -10.65
CA PHE A 45 6.36 -11.32 -11.31
C PHE A 45 6.80 -10.71 -12.64
N ARG A 46 6.28 -9.54 -13.04
CA ARG A 46 6.73 -8.87 -14.27
C ARG A 46 8.19 -8.41 -14.16
N LYS A 47 8.97 -8.57 -15.24
CA LYS A 47 10.43 -8.25 -15.33
C LYS A 47 10.80 -6.80 -14.94
N ARG A 48 9.83 -5.93 -14.82
CA ARG A 48 9.98 -4.51 -14.52
C ARG A 48 10.64 -4.21 -13.16
N TYR A 49 10.62 -5.15 -12.24
CA TYR A 49 11.17 -4.98 -10.89
C TYR A 49 12.68 -5.09 -10.79
N SER A 50 13.37 -5.27 -11.91
CA SER A 50 14.82 -5.16 -12.00
C SER A 50 15.32 -3.72 -12.21
N ASP A 51 14.43 -2.78 -12.52
CA ASP A 51 14.79 -1.36 -12.63
C ASP A 51 14.84 -0.71 -11.23
N LEU A 52 16.06 -0.46 -10.78
CA LEU A 52 16.34 0.18 -9.49
C LEU A 52 16.35 1.71 -9.54
N SER A 53 16.07 2.32 -10.70
CA SER A 53 16.12 3.79 -10.88
C SER A 53 15.15 4.51 -9.94
N ILE A 54 13.93 3.98 -9.77
CA ILE A 54 12.92 4.53 -8.86
C ILE A 54 13.45 4.55 -7.41
N PHE A 55 14.06 3.45 -6.96
CA PHE A 55 14.60 3.38 -5.60
C PHE A 55 15.78 4.33 -5.41
N ARG A 56 16.64 4.48 -6.42
CA ARG A 56 17.78 5.38 -6.34
C ARG A 56 17.36 6.82 -6.12
N GLU A 57 16.37 7.31 -6.83
CA GLU A 57 15.85 8.67 -6.66
C GLU A 57 15.36 8.91 -5.23
N HIS A 58 14.56 7.99 -4.68
CA HIS A 58 14.04 8.13 -3.31
C HIS A 58 15.14 8.00 -2.24
N VAL A 59 16.15 7.14 -2.47
CA VAL A 59 17.33 7.04 -1.58
C VAL A 59 18.13 8.34 -1.61
N ASP A 60 18.37 8.92 -2.78
CA ASP A 60 19.07 10.19 -2.91
C ASP A 60 18.31 11.34 -2.20
N ASN A 61 16.97 11.36 -2.30
CA ASN A 61 16.13 12.32 -1.60
C ASN A 61 16.19 12.12 -0.07
N MET A 62 16.19 10.87 0.40
CA MET A 62 16.37 10.55 1.82
C MET A 62 17.75 11.05 2.33
N ILE A 63 18.82 10.78 1.59
CA ILE A 63 20.17 11.24 1.96
C ILE A 63 20.22 12.78 2.03
N LYS A 64 19.62 13.47 1.06
CA LYS A 64 19.56 14.95 1.06
C LYS A 64 18.77 15.52 2.22
N SER A 65 17.75 14.80 2.73
CA SER A 65 16.95 15.22 3.88
C SER A 65 17.67 15.02 5.24
N MET A 66 18.80 14.31 5.26
CA MET A 66 19.58 14.14 6.47
C MET A 66 20.33 15.43 6.86
N PRO A 67 20.34 15.81 8.15
CA PRO A 67 21.14 16.96 8.60
C PRO A 67 22.64 16.69 8.38
N ALA A 68 23.36 17.71 7.92
CA ALA A 68 24.80 17.60 7.63
C ALA A 68 25.64 17.27 8.88
N ASN A 69 25.17 17.69 10.04
CA ASN A 69 25.86 17.50 11.33
C ASN A 69 24.87 17.05 12.40
N GLY A 70 25.28 16.09 13.24
CA GLY A 70 24.48 15.67 14.40
C GLY A 70 24.00 14.22 14.36
N LYS A 71 23.12 13.90 15.31
CA LYS A 71 22.46 12.60 15.39
C LYS A 71 21.19 12.64 14.57
N VAL A 72 20.94 11.59 13.79
CA VAL A 72 19.73 11.43 12.97
C VAL A 72 18.98 10.19 13.42
N ASP A 73 17.67 10.30 13.59
CA ASP A 73 16.79 9.14 13.72
C ASP A 73 16.44 8.65 12.31
N LEU A 74 17.00 7.51 11.94
CA LEU A 74 16.80 6.93 10.60
C LEU A 74 15.42 6.26 10.44
N GLN A 75 14.79 5.82 11.53
CA GLN A 75 13.53 5.07 11.44
C GLN A 75 12.42 5.88 10.74
N PRO A 76 12.11 7.13 11.09
CA PRO A 76 11.13 7.93 10.35
C PRO A 76 11.50 8.14 8.88
N LEU A 77 12.80 8.29 8.58
CA LEU A 77 13.26 8.44 7.19
C LEU A 77 13.05 7.17 6.38
N PHE A 78 13.28 5.99 6.95
CA PHE A 78 13.00 4.72 6.29
C PHE A 78 11.51 4.53 6.03
N PHE A 79 10.63 4.94 6.94
CA PHE A 79 9.18 4.90 6.71
C PHE A 79 8.74 5.83 5.59
N ARG A 80 9.35 7.00 5.43
CA ARG A 80 9.10 7.92 4.31
C ARG A 80 9.67 7.35 3.00
N LEU A 81 10.91 6.86 3.01
CA LEU A 81 11.54 6.21 1.87
C LEU A 81 10.67 5.07 1.32
N THR A 82 10.20 4.19 2.20
CA THR A 82 9.38 3.05 1.78
C THR A 82 7.97 3.47 1.38
N MET A 83 7.42 4.55 1.92
CA MET A 83 6.15 5.14 1.46
C MET A 83 6.30 5.66 0.03
N ASP A 84 7.33 6.46 -0.24
CA ASP A 84 7.58 7.05 -1.55
C ASP A 84 7.86 5.98 -2.60
N SER A 85 8.72 5.04 -2.29
CA SER A 85 9.04 3.93 -3.20
C SER A 85 7.83 3.03 -3.47
N SER A 86 7.03 2.72 -2.44
CA SER A 86 5.85 1.87 -2.60
C SER A 86 4.76 2.56 -3.41
N THR A 87 4.51 3.86 -3.18
CA THR A 87 3.50 4.60 -3.95
C THR A 87 3.94 4.81 -5.40
N ALA A 88 5.22 5.09 -5.65
CA ALA A 88 5.77 5.14 -7.00
C ALA A 88 5.60 3.80 -7.73
N PHE A 89 5.87 2.69 -7.05
CA PHE A 89 5.71 1.35 -7.59
C PHE A 89 4.25 0.97 -7.88
N LEU A 90 3.34 1.30 -6.95
CA LEU A 90 1.93 0.93 -7.05
C LEU A 90 1.17 1.81 -8.04
N PHE A 91 1.38 3.13 -7.97
CA PHE A 91 0.58 4.14 -8.69
C PHE A 91 1.34 4.79 -9.85
N GLY A 92 2.61 4.42 -10.09
CA GLY A 92 3.47 5.10 -11.05
C GLY A 92 3.84 6.54 -10.62
N LYS A 93 3.46 6.95 -9.41
CA LYS A 93 3.74 8.29 -8.87
C LYS A 93 3.97 8.22 -7.37
N SER A 94 5.09 8.80 -6.92
CA SER A 94 5.40 8.96 -5.50
C SER A 94 4.48 9.99 -4.82
N VAL A 95 4.26 9.82 -3.53
CA VAL A 95 3.66 10.84 -2.65
C VAL A 95 4.68 11.88 -2.18
N ASP A 96 5.96 11.67 -2.46
CA ASP A 96 7.09 12.59 -2.17
C ASP A 96 7.16 13.03 -0.71
N SER A 97 6.93 12.09 0.21
CA SER A 97 6.90 12.36 1.66
C SER A 97 8.24 12.81 2.24
N LEU A 98 9.35 12.63 1.51
CA LEU A 98 10.69 13.12 1.85
C LEU A 98 10.91 14.59 1.47
N ASN A 99 10.09 15.15 0.58
CA ASN A 99 10.23 16.52 0.11
C ASN A 99 9.35 17.49 0.93
N SER A 100 9.87 18.70 1.17
CA SER A 100 9.13 19.76 1.88
C SER A 100 7.93 20.30 1.08
N ASP A 101 7.96 20.17 -0.24
CA ASP A 101 6.95 20.68 -1.16
C ASP A 101 5.92 19.61 -1.54
N GLN A 102 5.67 18.67 -0.63
CA GLN A 102 4.68 17.61 -0.81
C GLN A 102 3.29 18.21 -1.08
N ALA A 103 2.56 17.60 -2.02
CA ALA A 103 1.19 18.01 -2.29
C ALA A 103 0.29 17.75 -1.06
N GLU A 104 -0.59 18.70 -0.74
CA GLU A 104 -1.47 18.65 0.45
C GLU A 104 -2.27 17.33 0.54
N ASP A 105 -2.79 16.83 -0.58
CA ASP A 105 -3.51 15.54 -0.64
C ASP A 105 -2.61 14.35 -0.25
N ALA A 106 -1.34 14.39 -0.66
CA ALA A 106 -0.38 13.32 -0.40
C ALA A 106 0.11 13.37 1.06
N GLU A 107 0.27 14.56 1.64
CA GLU A 107 0.57 14.75 3.05
C GLU A 107 -0.56 14.20 3.92
N ARG A 108 -1.79 14.62 3.66
CA ARG A 108 -2.99 14.14 4.37
C ARG A 108 -3.13 12.61 4.29
N PHE A 109 -2.88 12.03 3.12
CA PHE A 109 -2.89 10.58 2.93
C PHE A 109 -1.82 9.91 3.79
N THR A 110 -0.58 10.39 3.78
CA THR A 110 0.54 9.83 4.54
C THR A 110 0.27 9.86 6.04
N GLU A 111 -0.19 11.00 6.56
CA GLU A 111 -0.55 11.15 7.98
C GLU A 111 -1.73 10.27 8.37
N ALA A 112 -2.79 10.25 7.56
CA ALA A 112 -3.97 9.43 7.81
C ALA A 112 -3.62 7.93 7.79
N PHE A 113 -2.79 7.49 6.84
CA PHE A 113 -2.36 6.10 6.75
C PHE A 113 -1.52 5.70 7.95
N GLN A 114 -0.56 6.51 8.36
CA GLN A 114 0.26 6.26 9.55
C GLN A 114 -0.60 6.19 10.81
N PHE A 115 -1.47 7.17 11.03
CA PHE A 115 -2.37 7.19 12.18
C PHE A 115 -3.28 5.95 12.21
N ALA A 116 -3.87 5.59 11.07
CA ALA A 116 -4.75 4.43 10.98
C ALA A 116 -4.01 3.13 11.28
N GLN A 117 -2.78 2.97 10.82
CA GLN A 117 -1.95 1.80 11.12
C GLN A 117 -1.60 1.69 12.62
N GLU A 118 -1.23 2.79 13.26
CA GLU A 118 -0.98 2.82 14.70
C GLU A 118 -2.25 2.47 15.49
N TYR A 119 -3.39 2.91 15.01
CA TYR A 119 -4.68 2.59 15.62
C TYR A 119 -5.04 1.10 15.44
N VAL A 120 -4.74 0.51 14.29
CA VAL A 120 -4.91 -0.93 14.03
C VAL A 120 -4.08 -1.77 15.02
N LYS A 121 -2.86 -1.36 15.38
CA LYS A 121 -2.05 -2.03 16.42
C LYS A 121 -2.80 -2.10 17.76
N LYS A 122 -3.47 -1.01 18.14
CA LYS A 122 -4.31 -0.98 19.36
C LYS A 122 -5.53 -1.91 19.21
N ARG A 123 -6.18 -1.94 18.04
CA ARG A 123 -7.31 -2.83 17.77
C ARG A 123 -6.94 -4.31 17.90
N TYR A 124 -5.70 -4.69 17.50
CA TYR A 124 -5.19 -6.06 17.69
C TYR A 124 -5.14 -6.47 19.16
N GLN A 125 -4.83 -5.56 20.08
CA GLN A 125 -4.79 -5.86 21.51
C GLN A 125 -6.18 -6.19 22.07
N PHE A 126 -7.24 -5.67 21.45
CA PHE A 126 -8.63 -5.96 21.82
C PHE A 126 -9.19 -7.22 21.14
N GLY A 127 -8.49 -7.76 20.15
CA GLY A 127 -8.91 -8.97 19.44
C GLY A 127 -10.34 -8.88 18.91
N ARG A 128 -11.21 -9.81 19.30
CA ARG A 128 -12.62 -9.83 18.90
C ARG A 128 -13.45 -8.64 19.40
N LEU A 129 -12.97 -7.91 20.40
CA LEU A 129 -13.61 -6.69 20.91
C LEU A 129 -13.12 -5.43 20.18
N CYS A 130 -12.40 -5.57 19.07
CA CYS A 130 -11.87 -4.44 18.29
C CYS A 130 -12.96 -3.46 17.78
N TRP A 131 -14.22 -3.89 17.71
CA TRP A 131 -15.34 -3.03 17.37
C TRP A 131 -15.59 -1.91 18.40
N LEU A 132 -15.21 -2.10 19.68
CA LEU A 132 -15.22 -1.05 20.70
C LEU A 132 -14.19 0.06 20.39
N MET A 133 -13.15 -0.29 19.67
CA MET A 133 -12.10 0.61 19.22
C MET A 133 -12.41 1.12 17.81
N ASN A 134 -13.43 1.99 17.70
CA ASN A 134 -13.87 2.55 16.42
C ASN A 134 -14.17 4.05 16.56
N SER A 135 -13.14 4.84 16.87
CA SER A 135 -13.29 6.28 17.06
C SER A 135 -13.61 7.00 15.73
N ARG A 136 -14.32 8.14 15.81
CA ARG A 136 -14.58 8.99 14.63
C ARG A 136 -13.30 9.41 13.93
N LYS A 137 -12.24 9.71 14.68
CA LYS A 137 -10.94 10.08 14.12
C LYS A 137 -10.34 8.95 13.29
N TYR A 138 -10.43 7.70 13.76
CA TYR A 138 -9.97 6.53 13.01
C TYR A 138 -10.78 6.31 11.74
N GLN A 139 -12.10 6.42 11.80
CA GLN A 139 -12.97 6.31 10.62
C GLN A 139 -12.64 7.39 9.59
N SER A 140 -12.47 8.64 10.03
CA SER A 140 -12.06 9.76 9.14
C SER A 140 -10.70 9.49 8.49
N ALA A 141 -9.73 8.97 9.24
CA ALA A 141 -8.43 8.63 8.68
C ALA A 141 -8.54 7.50 7.63
N CYS A 142 -9.30 6.44 7.91
CA CYS A 142 -9.56 5.38 6.92
C CYS A 142 -10.23 5.95 5.65
N GLN A 143 -11.20 6.86 5.80
CA GLN A 143 -11.87 7.48 4.66
C GLN A 143 -10.89 8.31 3.83
N THR A 144 -10.04 9.13 4.46
CA THR A 144 -8.99 9.90 3.75
C THR A 144 -8.07 8.99 2.94
N VAL A 145 -7.69 7.84 3.51
CA VAL A 145 -6.86 6.84 2.81
C VAL A 145 -7.61 6.25 1.63
N HIS A 146 -8.87 5.89 1.81
CA HIS A 146 -9.71 5.33 0.75
C HIS A 146 -9.92 6.32 -0.38
N ASP A 147 -10.27 7.58 -0.08
CA ASP A 147 -10.51 8.64 -1.06
C ASP A 147 -9.28 8.90 -1.93
N PHE A 148 -8.09 8.88 -1.32
CA PHE A 148 -6.84 9.05 -2.06
C PHE A 148 -6.61 7.90 -3.06
N VAL A 149 -6.73 6.65 -2.60
CA VAL A 149 -6.51 5.46 -3.46
C VAL A 149 -7.60 5.38 -4.53
N ASP A 150 -8.84 5.69 -4.20
CA ASP A 150 -9.95 5.72 -5.16
C ASP A 150 -9.73 6.79 -6.24
N LYS A 151 -9.25 7.97 -5.88
CA LYS A 151 -8.87 9.04 -6.82
C LYS A 151 -7.78 8.58 -7.78
N MET A 152 -6.77 7.85 -7.29
CA MET A 152 -5.70 7.30 -8.13
C MET A 152 -6.23 6.19 -9.06
N SER A 153 -7.05 5.29 -8.54
CA SER A 153 -7.66 4.20 -9.30
C SER A 153 -8.58 4.71 -10.41
N LEU A 154 -9.41 5.71 -10.11
CA LEU A 154 -10.30 6.34 -11.11
C LEU A 154 -9.51 6.98 -12.25
N LYS A 155 -8.44 7.73 -11.93
CA LYS A 155 -7.58 8.32 -12.96
C LYS A 155 -6.94 7.26 -13.87
N ALA A 156 -6.50 6.13 -13.29
CA ALA A 156 -5.94 5.03 -14.07
C ALA A 156 -7.00 4.37 -14.97
N ILE A 157 -8.23 4.15 -14.46
CA ILE A 157 -9.35 3.60 -15.24
C ILE A 157 -9.71 4.54 -16.40
N GLU A 158 -9.80 5.86 -16.16
CA GLU A 158 -10.11 6.87 -17.18
C GLU A 158 -9.00 6.97 -18.23
N ALA A 159 -7.74 7.02 -17.79
CA ALA A 159 -6.58 7.01 -18.68
C ALA A 159 -6.56 5.75 -19.55
N ARG A 160 -6.96 4.62 -18.99
CA ARG A 160 -7.06 3.36 -19.73
C ARG A 160 -8.17 3.38 -20.78
N LYS A 161 -9.35 3.91 -20.45
CA LYS A 161 -10.46 4.04 -21.41
C LYS A 161 -10.11 4.90 -22.61
N SER A 162 -9.23 5.88 -22.45
CA SER A 162 -8.77 6.77 -23.53
C SER A 162 -7.64 6.16 -24.38
N ARG A 163 -7.00 5.11 -23.92
CA ARG A 163 -5.93 4.40 -24.67
C ARG A 163 -6.52 3.30 -25.54
N ILE A 164 -6.25 3.35 -26.84
CA ILE A 164 -6.68 2.34 -27.85
C ILE A 164 -5.81 1.06 -27.78
N VAL A 165 -4.78 1.04 -26.93
CA VAL A 165 -3.78 -0.05 -26.86
C VAL A 165 -4.35 -1.25 -26.09
N PRO A 166 -4.26 -2.48 -26.65
CA PRO A 166 -4.68 -3.70 -25.96
C PRO A 166 -3.91 -3.94 -24.64
N CYS A 167 -4.55 -4.63 -23.68
CA CYS A 167 -3.91 -5.06 -22.41
C CYS A 167 -2.81 -6.12 -22.61
N SER A 168 -2.08 -6.11 -23.71
CA SER A 168 -0.99 -7.06 -23.96
C SER A 168 0.29 -6.66 -23.21
N GLY A 169 0.43 -7.20 -22.11
CA GLY A 169 1.56 -7.73 -21.33
C GLY A 169 2.83 -6.91 -21.09
N THR A 170 3.26 -6.01 -21.93
CA THR A 170 4.62 -5.46 -21.85
C THR A 170 4.74 -3.94 -21.66
N GLU A 171 3.67 -3.21 -21.78
CA GLU A 171 3.68 -1.73 -21.78
C GLU A 171 3.05 -1.05 -20.56
N SER A 172 2.49 -1.79 -19.60
CA SER A 172 1.95 -1.13 -18.42
C SER A 172 3.08 -0.56 -17.56
N THR A 173 3.03 0.73 -17.21
CA THR A 173 4.14 1.43 -16.55
C THR A 173 4.17 1.26 -15.04
N ASP A 174 3.09 0.85 -14.41
CA ASP A 174 2.97 0.63 -12.98
C ASP A 174 2.05 -0.55 -12.65
N LEU A 175 1.97 -0.92 -11.39
CA LEU A 175 1.18 -2.07 -10.96
C LEU A 175 -0.31 -1.80 -11.10
N LEU A 176 -0.75 -0.59 -10.80
CA LEU A 176 -2.16 -0.17 -10.92
C LEU A 176 -2.65 -0.30 -12.37
N ASP A 177 -1.86 0.17 -13.35
CA ASP A 177 -2.22 0.05 -14.78
C ASP A 177 -2.40 -1.42 -15.19
N GLY A 178 -1.57 -2.31 -14.63
CA GLY A 178 -1.72 -3.75 -14.81
C GLY A 178 -2.98 -4.34 -14.15
N LEU A 179 -3.35 -3.88 -12.95
CA LEU A 179 -4.55 -4.36 -12.25
C LEU A 179 -5.84 -3.86 -12.93
N VAL A 180 -5.85 -2.63 -13.44
CA VAL A 180 -7.01 -2.05 -14.16
C VAL A 180 -7.33 -2.85 -15.43
N CYS A 181 -6.36 -3.56 -16.02
CA CYS A 181 -6.62 -4.48 -17.11
C CYS A 181 -7.41 -5.73 -16.69
N GLU A 182 -7.27 -6.16 -15.46
CA GLU A 182 -7.89 -7.39 -14.94
C GLU A 182 -9.24 -7.12 -14.27
N THR A 183 -9.34 -6.00 -13.54
CA THR A 183 -10.57 -5.60 -12.85
C THR A 183 -10.75 -4.08 -12.90
N GLN A 184 -12.01 -3.64 -13.02
CA GLN A 184 -12.43 -2.24 -12.93
C GLN A 184 -13.27 -1.97 -11.68
N ASP A 185 -13.43 -2.98 -10.82
CA ASP A 185 -14.10 -2.79 -9.53
C ASP A 185 -13.19 -1.95 -8.61
N GLN A 186 -13.67 -0.75 -8.31
CA GLN A 186 -12.93 0.23 -7.51
C GLN A 186 -12.67 -0.25 -6.09
N VAL A 187 -13.61 -0.98 -5.49
CA VAL A 187 -13.45 -1.51 -4.13
C VAL A 187 -12.39 -2.60 -4.10
N GLU A 188 -12.39 -3.49 -5.10
CA GLU A 188 -11.40 -4.54 -5.25
C GLU A 188 -10.00 -3.96 -5.51
N LEU A 189 -9.88 -2.99 -6.43
CA LEU A 189 -8.62 -2.29 -6.71
C LEU A 189 -8.05 -1.62 -5.46
N ARG A 190 -8.88 -0.87 -4.73
CA ARG A 190 -8.49 -0.24 -3.47
C ARG A 190 -7.96 -1.25 -2.47
N GLY A 191 -8.68 -2.36 -2.26
CA GLY A 191 -8.25 -3.42 -1.38
C GLY A 191 -6.86 -3.94 -1.76
N HIS A 192 -6.66 -4.34 -3.02
CA HIS A 192 -5.37 -4.86 -3.49
C HIS A 192 -4.22 -3.86 -3.31
N LEU A 193 -4.44 -2.59 -3.65
CA LEU A 193 -3.42 -1.54 -3.54
C LEU A 193 -3.04 -1.27 -2.09
N LEU A 194 -4.02 -1.18 -1.17
CA LEU A 194 -3.75 -0.96 0.25
C LEU A 194 -3.06 -2.15 0.92
N HIS A 195 -3.42 -3.39 0.53
CA HIS A 195 -2.72 -4.58 1.00
C HIS A 195 -1.26 -4.58 0.58
N LEU A 196 -0.96 -4.23 -0.66
CA LEU A 196 0.41 -4.17 -1.16
C LEU A 196 1.20 -3.00 -0.58
N LEU A 197 0.57 -1.84 -0.39
CA LEU A 197 1.19 -0.69 0.25
C LEU A 197 1.61 -1.02 1.69
N MET A 198 0.71 -1.63 2.47
CA MET A 198 1.01 -2.03 3.83
C MET A 198 2.15 -3.07 3.88
N ALA A 199 2.15 -4.03 2.94
CA ALA A 199 3.19 -5.05 2.86
C ALA A 199 4.57 -4.46 2.52
N GLY A 200 4.65 -3.56 1.53
CA GLY A 200 5.92 -3.02 1.04
C GLY A 200 6.53 -1.95 1.95
N ARG A 201 5.69 -1.13 2.57
CA ARG A 201 6.13 -0.02 3.42
C ARG A 201 6.71 -0.51 4.74
N ASP A 202 5.90 -1.17 5.56
CA ASP A 202 6.23 -1.38 6.97
C ASP A 202 7.32 -2.44 7.18
N THR A 203 7.26 -3.54 6.43
CA THR A 203 8.23 -4.63 6.58
C THR A 203 9.63 -4.17 6.17
N THR A 204 9.74 -3.45 5.06
CA THR A 204 11.01 -2.95 4.54
C THR A 204 11.59 -1.86 5.43
N ALA A 205 10.79 -0.87 5.87
CA ALA A 205 11.24 0.17 6.79
C ALA A 205 11.72 -0.40 8.13
N THR A 206 10.98 -1.39 8.67
CA THR A 206 11.35 -2.07 9.91
C THR A 206 12.66 -2.84 9.74
N LEU A 207 12.82 -3.58 8.65
CA LEU A 207 14.05 -4.32 8.37
C LEU A 207 15.25 -3.38 8.29
N LEU A 208 15.15 -2.28 7.55
CA LEU A 208 16.19 -1.27 7.45
C LEU A 208 16.53 -0.68 8.82
N SER A 209 15.52 -0.39 9.66
CA SER A 209 15.71 0.14 11.01
C SER A 209 16.43 -0.82 11.96
N TRP A 210 16.30 -2.14 11.76
CA TRP A 210 16.96 -3.15 12.57
C TRP A 210 18.35 -3.52 12.07
N THR A 211 18.69 -3.21 10.82
CA THR A 211 19.99 -3.53 10.21
C THR A 211 21.02 -2.41 10.36
N MET A 212 20.59 -1.22 10.72
CA MET A 212 21.44 -0.03 10.95
C MET A 212 21.61 0.27 12.43
#